data_8120d5f54eb52dba396b10194660be68
#
_entry.id   8120d5f54eb52dba396b10194660be68
#
_cell.length_a   1.000
_cell.length_b   1.000
_cell.length_c   1.000
_cell.angle_alpha   90.00
_cell.angle_beta   90.00
_cell.angle_gamma   90.00
#
_symmetry.space_group_name_H-M   'P 1'
#
loop_
_entity.id
_entity.type
_entity.pdbx_description
1 polymer ?
#
loop_
_entity_poly.entity_id
_entity_poly.type
_entity_poly.pdbx_seq_one_letter_code
_entity_poly.pdbx_strand_id
1 'polypeptide(L)'
;LPELLEELKQFHIDASSSKRMLLLRLRYPEKESLSGLESNVARLLDEMPGCLYGYQYPSLFRVLINDRDLELFREKLKQSHAAHSSALLAGAGSSVPLEDLPRSLATARIALEALGSGESFSLFDDLTLEVLLSGISRENLKLFLEKVLSALSGDDLRLLETYFEKD
;
A
#
# COMPACT_ATOMS: atom_id res chain seq x y z
N LEU A 1 -21.52 -7.56 -15.32
CA LEU A 1 -21.36 -7.53 -13.84
C LEU A 1 -21.58 -8.89 -13.16
N PRO A 2 -22.65 -9.70 -13.49
CA PRO A 2 -22.81 -11.01 -12.85
C PRO A 2 -21.67 -11.98 -13.16
N GLU A 3 -21.19 -12.02 -14.38
CA GLU A 3 -20.08 -12.89 -14.81
C GLU A 3 -18.78 -12.57 -14.03
N LEU A 4 -18.44 -11.30 -13.85
CA LEU A 4 -17.28 -10.88 -13.06
C LEU A 4 -17.37 -11.33 -11.60
N LEU A 5 -18.56 -11.27 -11.02
CA LEU A 5 -18.81 -11.72 -9.65
C LEU A 5 -18.66 -13.24 -9.49
N GLU A 6 -19.03 -13.99 -10.50
CA GLU A 6 -18.83 -15.45 -10.56
C GLU A 6 -17.34 -15.79 -10.69
N GLU A 7 -16.60 -15.07 -11.53
CA GLU A 7 -15.16 -15.25 -11.67
C GLU A 7 -14.43 -14.94 -10.35
N LEU A 8 -14.79 -13.85 -9.66
CA LEU A 8 -14.18 -13.51 -8.37
C LEU A 8 -14.40 -14.60 -7.31
N LYS A 9 -15.55 -15.28 -7.33
CA LYS A 9 -15.81 -16.41 -6.43
C LYS A 9 -14.87 -17.59 -6.67
N GLN A 10 -14.47 -17.85 -7.92
CA GLN A 10 -13.51 -18.92 -8.24
C GLN A 10 -12.15 -18.66 -7.59
N PHE A 11 -11.79 -17.40 -7.38
CA PHE A 11 -10.57 -17.01 -6.66
C PHE A 11 -10.78 -16.83 -5.15
N HIS A 12 -11.90 -17.26 -4.60
CA HIS A 12 -12.26 -17.07 -3.19
C HIS A 12 -12.33 -15.59 -2.75
N ILE A 13 -12.60 -14.69 -3.71
CA ILE A 13 -12.81 -13.27 -3.43
C ILE A 13 -14.29 -13.03 -3.19
N ASP A 14 -14.63 -12.70 -1.96
CA ASP A 14 -15.99 -12.39 -1.55
C ASP A 14 -16.35 -10.95 -1.94
N ALA A 15 -17.10 -10.74 -3.01
CA ALA A 15 -17.46 -9.42 -3.52
C ALA A 15 -18.18 -8.53 -2.49
N SER A 16 -18.83 -9.11 -1.47
CA SER A 16 -19.55 -8.37 -0.43
C SER A 16 -18.67 -7.84 0.70
N SER A 17 -17.46 -8.38 0.86
CA SER A 17 -16.52 -7.96 1.90
C SER A 17 -15.63 -6.81 1.42
N SER A 18 -15.05 -6.05 2.36
CA SER A 18 -14.05 -5.04 2.03
C SER A 18 -12.81 -5.68 1.40
N LYS A 19 -12.19 -4.94 0.50
CA LYS A 19 -11.01 -5.32 -0.26
C LYS A 19 -9.84 -4.42 0.06
N ARG A 20 -8.66 -4.94 -0.21
CA ARG A 20 -7.42 -4.18 -0.10
C ARG A 20 -6.50 -4.46 -1.28
N MET A 21 -5.97 -3.40 -1.86
CA MET A 21 -4.91 -3.51 -2.85
C MET A 21 -3.56 -3.43 -2.17
N LEU A 22 -2.62 -4.27 -2.60
CA LEU A 22 -1.23 -4.19 -2.19
C LEU A 22 -0.34 -4.03 -3.42
N LEU A 23 0.76 -3.35 -3.22
CA LEU A 23 1.84 -3.24 -4.20
C LEU A 23 3.07 -3.91 -3.60
N LEU A 24 3.59 -4.91 -4.30
CA LEU A 24 4.83 -5.58 -3.94
C LEU A 24 5.91 -5.18 -4.94
N ARG A 25 6.95 -4.53 -4.47
CA ARG A 25 8.10 -4.12 -5.29
C ARG A 25 9.29 -5.00 -4.98
N LEU A 26 9.86 -5.60 -6.01
CA LEU A 26 11.13 -6.30 -5.90
C LEU A 26 12.29 -5.30 -5.93
N ARG A 27 13.17 -5.37 -4.93
CA ARG A 27 14.50 -4.75 -4.97
C ARG A 27 15.48 -5.81 -5.40
N TYR A 28 16.28 -5.50 -6.40
CA TYR A 28 17.28 -6.42 -6.91
C TYR A 28 18.60 -6.25 -6.14
N PRO A 29 19.01 -7.21 -5.32
CA PRO A 29 20.40 -7.28 -4.91
C PRO A 29 21.24 -7.66 -6.13
N GLU A 30 22.41 -7.06 -6.30
CA GLU A 30 23.32 -7.21 -7.46
C GLU A 30 23.72 -8.66 -7.81
N LYS A 31 23.35 -9.65 -7.01
CA LYS A 31 23.79 -11.04 -7.09
C LYS A 31 22.69 -12.08 -7.35
N GLU A 32 21.43 -11.72 -7.35
CA GLU A 32 20.34 -12.68 -7.59
C GLU A 32 19.68 -12.47 -8.95
N SER A 33 19.35 -13.57 -9.63
CA SER A 33 18.64 -13.50 -10.92
C SER A 33 17.19 -13.05 -10.70
N LEU A 34 16.74 -12.08 -11.46
CA LEU A 34 15.37 -11.55 -11.52
C LEU A 34 14.31 -12.66 -11.51
N SER A 35 14.50 -13.67 -12.38
CA SER A 35 13.54 -14.76 -12.56
C SER A 35 13.29 -15.61 -11.32
N GLY A 36 14.28 -15.74 -10.44
CA GLY A 36 14.14 -16.52 -9.22
C GLY A 36 13.25 -15.82 -8.19
N LEU A 37 13.43 -14.51 -7.97
CA LEU A 37 12.64 -13.73 -7.02
C LEU A 37 11.19 -13.59 -7.48
N GLU A 38 10.97 -13.28 -8.75
CA GLU A 38 9.63 -13.21 -9.33
C GLU A 38 8.86 -14.52 -9.18
N SER A 39 9.49 -15.64 -9.52
CA SER A 39 8.89 -16.97 -9.41
C SER A 39 8.56 -17.33 -7.95
N ASN A 40 9.40 -16.95 -6.99
CA ASN A 40 9.16 -17.19 -5.57
C ASN A 40 7.99 -16.36 -5.05
N VAL A 41 7.87 -15.09 -5.46
CA VAL A 41 6.73 -14.22 -5.09
C VAL A 41 5.46 -14.73 -5.75
N ALA A 42 5.48 -15.07 -7.03
CA ALA A 42 4.32 -15.64 -7.72
C ALA A 42 3.83 -16.91 -7.03
N ARG A 43 4.73 -17.84 -6.70
CA ARG A 43 4.37 -19.06 -5.96
C ARG A 43 3.76 -18.77 -4.59
N LEU A 44 4.32 -17.78 -3.85
CA LEU A 44 3.75 -17.35 -2.58
C LEU A 44 2.31 -16.87 -2.75
N LEU A 45 2.06 -16.08 -3.79
CA LEU A 45 0.73 -15.53 -4.08
C LEU A 45 -0.25 -16.62 -4.55
N ASP A 46 0.21 -17.60 -5.33
CA ASP A 46 -0.61 -18.76 -5.77
C ASP A 46 -1.04 -19.64 -4.61
N GLU A 47 -0.24 -19.73 -3.54
CA GLU A 47 -0.56 -20.51 -2.33
C GLU A 47 -1.55 -19.78 -1.40
N MET A 48 -1.95 -18.55 -1.71
CA MET A 48 -2.82 -17.74 -0.85
C MET A 48 -4.27 -17.76 -1.33
N PRO A 49 -5.20 -18.32 -0.57
CA PRO A 49 -6.62 -18.27 -0.90
C PRO A 49 -7.13 -16.83 -0.86
N GLY A 50 -7.99 -16.46 -1.79
CA GLY A 50 -8.56 -15.11 -1.85
C GLY A 50 -7.58 -14.03 -2.32
N CYS A 51 -6.51 -14.44 -2.99
CA CYS A 51 -5.52 -13.56 -3.58
C CYS A 51 -5.65 -13.56 -5.11
N LEU A 52 -5.76 -12.38 -5.70
CA LEU A 52 -5.67 -12.18 -7.14
C LEU A 52 -4.52 -11.22 -7.40
N TYR A 53 -3.65 -11.55 -8.35
CA TYR A 53 -2.52 -10.69 -8.62
C TYR A 53 -2.22 -10.54 -10.11
N GLY A 54 -1.56 -9.43 -10.44
CA GLY A 54 -0.99 -9.17 -11.75
C GLY A 54 0.43 -8.64 -11.61
N TYR A 55 1.30 -9.10 -12.51
CA TYR A 55 2.70 -8.66 -12.56
C TYR A 55 2.88 -7.55 -13.58
N GLN A 56 3.54 -6.48 -13.17
CA GLN A 56 3.94 -5.37 -14.02
C GLN A 56 5.47 -5.32 -14.08
N TYR A 57 6.00 -5.69 -15.25
CA TYR A 57 7.44 -5.64 -15.51
C TYR A 57 7.99 -4.22 -15.23
N PRO A 58 9.19 -4.06 -14.64
CA PRO A 58 10.15 -5.13 -14.35
C PRO A 58 10.08 -5.68 -12.92
N SER A 59 9.29 -5.14 -12.00
CA SER A 59 9.49 -5.44 -10.57
C SER A 59 8.27 -5.27 -9.67
N LEU A 60 7.07 -5.10 -10.20
CA LEU A 60 5.91 -4.74 -9.42
C LEU A 60 4.80 -5.77 -9.56
N PHE A 61 4.34 -6.31 -8.42
CA PHE A 61 3.09 -7.06 -8.34
C PHE A 61 2.00 -6.15 -7.80
N ARG A 62 0.82 -6.20 -8.42
CA ARG A 62 -0.42 -5.65 -7.90
C ARG A 62 -1.25 -6.79 -7.36
N VAL A 63 -1.61 -6.72 -6.11
CA VAL A 63 -2.28 -7.81 -5.41
C VAL A 63 -3.59 -7.31 -4.84
N LEU A 64 -4.66 -8.06 -5.06
CA LEU A 64 -5.99 -7.85 -4.47
C LEU A 64 -6.23 -8.97 -3.47
N ILE A 65 -6.62 -8.61 -2.25
CA ILE A 65 -7.04 -9.54 -1.20
C ILE A 65 -8.35 -9.08 -0.56
N ASN A 66 -9.03 -9.99 0.14
CA ASN A 66 -10.03 -9.54 1.11
C ASN A 66 -9.33 -8.87 2.30
N ASP A 67 -9.90 -7.81 2.83
CA ASP A 67 -9.28 -7.06 3.95
C ASP A 67 -9.01 -7.95 5.18
N ARG A 68 -9.91 -8.88 5.50
CA ARG A 68 -9.76 -9.85 6.59
C ARG A 68 -8.53 -10.75 6.48
N ASP A 69 -7.98 -10.92 5.28
CA ASP A 69 -6.86 -11.82 5.01
C ASP A 69 -5.50 -11.08 5.11
N LEU A 70 -5.50 -9.78 5.45
CA LEU A 70 -4.31 -8.93 5.51
C LEU A 70 -3.24 -9.46 6.48
N GLU A 71 -3.63 -9.87 7.69
CA GLU A 71 -2.68 -10.36 8.68
C GLU A 71 -2.04 -11.69 8.25
N LEU A 72 -2.83 -12.60 7.70
CA LEU A 72 -2.31 -13.86 7.13
C LEU A 72 -1.32 -13.57 6.00
N PHE A 73 -1.65 -12.59 5.15
CA PHE A 73 -0.77 -12.14 4.07
C PHE A 73 0.55 -11.59 4.63
N ARG A 74 0.47 -10.71 5.61
CA ARG A 74 1.63 -10.10 6.28
C ARG A 74 2.54 -11.14 6.93
N GLU A 75 1.98 -12.14 7.59
CA GLU A 75 2.75 -13.22 8.20
C GLU A 75 3.48 -14.07 7.15
N LYS A 76 2.80 -14.43 6.06
CA LYS A 76 3.42 -15.17 4.96
C LYS A 76 4.51 -14.37 4.27
N LEU A 77 4.33 -13.07 4.07
CA LEU A 77 5.37 -12.20 3.57
C LEU A 77 6.59 -12.16 4.51
N LYS A 78 6.39 -12.06 5.82
CA LYS A 78 7.48 -12.09 6.80
C LYS A 78 8.26 -13.39 6.74
N GLN A 79 7.57 -14.53 6.65
CA GLN A 79 8.21 -15.84 6.54
C GLN A 79 9.01 -15.97 5.23
N SER A 80 8.47 -15.50 4.11
CA SER A 80 9.16 -15.44 2.83
C SER A 80 10.35 -14.48 2.85
N HIS A 81 10.21 -13.36 3.54
CA HIS A 81 11.24 -12.34 3.68
C HIS A 81 12.45 -12.84 4.50
N ALA A 82 12.21 -13.63 5.55
CA ALA A 82 13.27 -14.27 6.33
C ALA A 82 14.14 -15.21 5.47
N ALA A 83 13.58 -15.74 4.38
CA ALA A 83 14.29 -16.59 3.44
C ALA A 83 15.07 -15.79 2.37
N HIS A 84 14.72 -14.52 2.09
CA HIS A 84 15.22 -13.75 0.93
C HIS A 84 15.56 -12.28 1.25
N SER A 85 16.03 -12.01 2.44
CA SER A 85 16.51 -10.72 2.99
C SER A 85 16.42 -9.48 2.10
N SER A 86 15.59 -8.53 2.47
CA SER A 86 15.51 -7.15 1.94
C SER A 86 15.07 -6.94 0.48
N ALA A 87 14.80 -8.00 -0.27
CA ALA A 87 14.49 -7.90 -1.69
C ALA A 87 13.01 -7.55 -2.00
N LEU A 88 12.10 -7.64 -1.04
CA LEU A 88 10.67 -7.41 -1.25
C LEU A 88 10.15 -6.28 -0.36
N LEU A 89 9.55 -5.27 -0.97
CA LEU A 89 8.86 -4.18 -0.31
C LEU A 89 7.37 -4.28 -0.57
N ALA A 90 6.55 -4.06 0.44
CA ALA A 90 5.11 -4.13 0.34
C ALA A 90 4.43 -2.87 0.90
N GLY A 91 3.56 -2.26 0.10
CA GLY A 91 2.66 -1.20 0.53
C GLY A 91 1.22 -1.69 0.45
N ALA A 92 0.48 -1.61 1.55
CA ALA A 92 -0.94 -1.96 1.62
C ALA A 92 -1.79 -0.70 1.64
N GLY A 93 -2.79 -0.63 0.75
CA GLY A 93 -3.72 0.48 0.66
C GLY A 93 -4.82 0.43 1.73
N SER A 94 -5.71 1.41 1.73
CA SER A 94 -6.88 1.44 2.61
C SER A 94 -7.88 0.32 2.27
N SER A 95 -8.64 -0.10 3.29
CA SER A 95 -9.77 -1.01 3.15
C SER A 95 -10.93 -0.30 2.45
N VAL A 96 -11.46 -0.88 1.38
CA VAL A 96 -12.51 -0.28 0.55
C VAL A 96 -13.49 -1.33 0.03
N PRO A 97 -14.72 -0.95 -0.35
CA PRO A 97 -15.58 -1.82 -1.14
C PRO A 97 -15.01 -2.05 -2.54
N LEU A 98 -15.49 -3.08 -3.22
CA LEU A 98 -14.95 -3.53 -4.52
C LEU A 98 -14.94 -2.42 -5.60
N GLU A 99 -15.94 -1.55 -5.60
CA GLU A 99 -16.08 -0.42 -6.53
C GLU A 99 -15.02 0.66 -6.35
N ASP A 100 -14.41 0.75 -5.17
CA ASP A 100 -13.41 1.77 -4.79
C ASP A 100 -11.95 1.26 -4.86
N LEU A 101 -11.69 0.14 -5.53
CA LEU A 101 -10.33 -0.40 -5.69
C LEU A 101 -9.29 0.61 -6.21
N PRO A 102 -9.63 1.57 -7.12
CA PRO A 102 -8.68 2.60 -7.53
C PRO A 102 -8.15 3.43 -6.36
N ARG A 103 -8.99 3.72 -5.35
CA ARG A 103 -8.59 4.43 -4.12
C ARG A 103 -7.63 3.58 -3.29
N SER A 104 -7.94 2.29 -3.10
CA SER A 104 -7.03 1.39 -2.38
C SER A 104 -5.69 1.25 -3.08
N LEU A 105 -5.66 1.19 -4.42
CA LEU A 105 -4.42 1.15 -5.19
C LEU A 105 -3.60 2.45 -5.05
N ALA A 106 -4.25 3.61 -5.07
CA ALA A 106 -3.58 4.89 -4.87
C ALA A 106 -2.94 4.99 -3.48
N THR A 107 -3.66 4.59 -2.43
CA THR A 107 -3.15 4.58 -1.05
C THR A 107 -2.07 3.51 -0.84
N ALA A 108 -2.13 2.35 -1.51
CA ALA A 108 -1.06 1.35 -1.50
C ALA A 108 0.25 1.90 -2.08
N ARG A 109 0.17 2.75 -3.11
CA ARG A 109 1.34 3.43 -3.67
C ARG A 109 1.97 4.38 -2.65
N ILE A 110 1.16 5.18 -1.96
CA ILE A 110 1.64 6.09 -0.91
C ILE A 110 2.33 5.27 0.20
N ALA A 111 1.71 4.18 0.66
CA ALA A 111 2.28 3.31 1.67
C ALA A 111 3.62 2.71 1.23
N LEU A 112 3.73 2.27 -0.03
CA LEU A 112 4.96 1.72 -0.58
C LEU A 112 6.09 2.76 -0.67
N GLU A 113 5.76 4.00 -1.00
CA GLU A 113 6.71 5.12 -1.11
C GLU A 113 7.14 5.66 0.26
N ALA A 114 6.28 5.52 1.27
CA ALA A 114 6.55 5.94 2.65
C ALA A 114 7.49 4.99 3.42
N LEU A 115 7.83 3.82 2.86
CA LEU A 115 8.73 2.87 3.53
C LEU A 115 10.10 3.48 3.82
N GLY A 116 10.44 3.49 5.10
CA GLY A 116 11.75 3.92 5.60
C GLY A 116 12.86 2.89 5.36
N SER A 117 14.10 3.28 5.70
CA SER A 117 15.26 2.40 5.64
C SER A 117 15.09 1.25 6.64
N GLY A 118 15.10 0.01 6.15
CA GLY A 118 14.96 -1.19 6.98
C GLY A 118 13.54 -1.71 7.13
N GLU A 119 12.53 -0.99 6.67
CA GLU A 119 11.16 -1.46 6.62
C GLU A 119 10.88 -2.22 5.33
N SER A 120 10.04 -3.24 5.41
CA SER A 120 9.64 -4.07 4.27
C SER A 120 8.15 -4.06 4.01
N PHE A 121 7.36 -3.57 4.96
CA PHE A 121 5.90 -3.50 4.88
C PHE A 121 5.40 -2.20 5.50
N SER A 122 4.50 -1.53 4.80
CA SER A 122 3.79 -0.35 5.30
C SER A 122 2.30 -0.47 5.01
N LEU A 123 1.48 -0.09 5.96
CA LEU A 123 0.03 -0.01 5.84
C LEU A 123 -0.38 1.46 5.79
N PHE A 124 -1.17 1.86 4.79
CA PHE A 124 -1.60 3.25 4.63
C PHE A 124 -2.35 3.77 5.86
N ASP A 125 -3.18 2.92 6.49
CA ASP A 125 -3.98 3.30 7.64
C ASP A 125 -3.14 3.59 8.91
N ASP A 126 -1.87 3.11 8.94
CA ASP A 126 -0.93 3.34 10.04
C ASP A 126 -0.02 4.57 9.78
N LEU A 127 -0.10 5.19 8.59
CA LEU A 127 0.74 6.33 8.26
C LEU A 127 0.31 7.59 9.01
N THR A 128 1.28 8.23 9.65
CA THR A 128 1.05 9.55 10.26
C THR A 128 0.94 10.64 9.19
N LEU A 129 0.32 11.77 9.56
CA LEU A 129 0.22 12.92 8.67
C LEU A 129 1.59 13.42 8.20
N GLU A 130 2.61 13.38 9.05
CA GLU A 130 3.99 13.77 8.75
C GLU A 130 4.58 12.93 7.61
N VAL A 131 4.38 11.60 7.67
CA VAL A 131 4.83 10.68 6.61
C VAL A 131 4.09 10.96 5.30
N LEU A 132 2.78 11.20 5.36
CA LEU A 132 1.98 11.56 4.18
C LEU A 132 2.45 12.88 3.55
N LEU A 133 2.79 13.87 4.37
CA LEU A 133 3.27 15.17 3.91
C LEU A 133 4.73 15.11 3.40
N SER A 134 5.56 14.22 3.91
CA SER A 134 6.97 14.09 3.49
C SER A 134 7.12 13.65 2.03
N GLY A 135 6.13 12.94 1.48
CA GLY A 135 6.07 12.54 0.07
C GLY A 135 5.61 13.64 -0.89
N ILE A 136 5.15 14.79 -0.37
CA ILE A 136 4.68 15.91 -1.19
C ILE A 136 5.86 16.81 -1.52
N SER A 137 6.03 17.18 -2.80
CA SER A 137 7.05 18.16 -3.17
C SER A 137 6.83 19.49 -2.42
N ARG A 138 7.92 20.20 -2.08
CA ARG A 138 7.84 21.48 -1.36
C ARG A 138 6.94 22.51 -2.09
N GLU A 139 6.92 22.48 -3.41
CA GLU A 139 6.07 23.37 -4.23
C GLU A 139 4.59 23.01 -4.06
N ASN A 140 4.24 21.73 -4.16
CA ASN A 140 2.87 21.27 -3.97
C ASN A 140 2.40 21.49 -2.52
N LEU A 141 3.29 21.27 -1.54
CA LEU A 141 3.00 21.56 -0.13
C LEU A 141 2.72 23.06 0.07
N LYS A 142 3.53 23.94 -0.54
CA LYS A 142 3.33 25.38 -0.46
C LYS A 142 1.99 25.80 -1.06
N LEU A 143 1.65 25.31 -2.27
CA LEU A 143 0.36 25.58 -2.91
C LEU A 143 -0.83 25.05 -2.09
N PHE A 144 -0.68 23.88 -1.48
CA PHE A 144 -1.70 23.33 -0.59
C PHE A 144 -1.89 24.19 0.66
N LEU A 145 -0.79 24.57 1.31
CA LEU A 145 -0.82 25.43 2.50
C LEU A 145 -1.40 26.82 2.16
N GLU A 146 -0.99 27.44 1.08
CA GLU A 146 -1.56 28.72 0.63
C GLU A 146 -3.07 28.62 0.42
N LYS A 147 -3.55 27.53 -0.21
CA LYS A 147 -4.97 27.31 -0.46
C LYS A 147 -5.76 27.02 0.81
N VAL A 148 -5.23 26.21 1.71
CA VAL A 148 -5.88 25.84 2.97
C VAL A 148 -5.83 27.01 3.95
N LEU A 149 -4.67 27.65 4.12
CA LEU A 149 -4.49 28.77 5.05
C LEU A 149 -5.27 30.02 4.61
N SER A 150 -5.44 30.24 3.29
CA SER A 150 -6.27 31.33 2.80
C SER A 150 -7.76 31.16 3.12
N ALA A 151 -8.20 29.93 3.41
CA ALA A 151 -9.58 29.62 3.79
C ALA A 151 -9.80 29.65 5.31
N LEU A 152 -8.73 29.74 6.12
CA LEU A 152 -8.80 29.82 7.57
C LEU A 152 -8.93 31.26 8.04
N SER A 153 -9.73 31.47 9.09
CA SER A 153 -9.77 32.77 9.77
C SER A 153 -8.50 33.03 10.57
N GLY A 154 -8.23 34.32 10.92
CA GLY A 154 -7.08 34.65 11.76
C GLY A 154 -7.09 33.97 13.14
N ASP A 155 -8.27 33.62 13.65
CA ASP A 155 -8.43 32.93 14.94
C ASP A 155 -8.09 31.45 14.81
N ASP A 156 -8.44 30.80 13.69
CA ASP A 156 -8.07 29.41 13.39
C ASP A 156 -6.55 29.26 13.25
N LEU A 157 -5.89 30.22 12.62
CA LEU A 157 -4.42 30.24 12.48
C LEU A 157 -3.71 30.35 13.82
N ARG A 158 -4.19 31.21 14.73
CA ARG A 158 -3.65 31.34 16.10
C ARG A 158 -3.84 30.06 16.91
N LEU A 159 -4.95 29.36 16.71
CA LEU A 159 -5.24 28.11 17.39
C LEU A 159 -4.27 27.01 16.93
N LEU A 160 -3.97 26.94 15.63
CA LEU A 160 -2.95 26.04 15.07
C LEU A 160 -1.55 26.38 15.60
N GLU A 161 -1.13 27.66 15.58
CA GLU A 161 0.15 28.09 16.13
C GLU A 161 0.29 27.66 17.61
N THR A 162 -0.74 27.90 18.42
CA THR A 162 -0.75 27.51 19.84
C THR A 162 -0.67 25.99 20.05
N TYR A 163 -1.22 25.21 19.12
CA TYR A 163 -1.15 23.75 19.17
C TYR A 163 0.26 23.23 18.87
N PHE A 164 0.93 23.78 17.86
CA PHE A 164 2.28 23.38 17.48
C PHE A 164 3.42 23.96 18.33
N GLU A 165 3.17 25.02 19.11
CA GLU A 165 4.14 25.56 20.06
C GLU A 165 4.19 24.79 21.41
N LYS A 166 3.28 23.85 21.64
CA LYS A 166 3.18 23.11 22.89
C LYS A 166 3.84 21.71 22.89
N ASP A 167 4.36 21.28 21.74
CA ASP A 167 5.21 20.09 21.57
C ASP A 167 6.67 20.49 21.41
#